data_ed17a380da52090c5b49cc21bdba879f
#
_entry.id   ed17a380da52090c5b49cc21bdba879f
#
_cell.length_a   1.000
_cell.length_b   1.000
_cell.length_c   1.000
_cell.angle_alpha   90.00
_cell.angle_beta   90.00
_cell.angle_gamma   90.00
#
_symmetry.space_group_name_H-M   'P 1'
#
loop_
_entity.id
_entity.type
_entity.pdbx_description
1 polymer ?
#
loop_
_entity_poly.entity_id
_entity_poly.type
_entity_poly.pdbx_seq_one_letter_code
_entity_poly.pdbx_strand_id
1 'polypeptide(L)'
;MATFKHISSKNADYGAAEAYLTFEHDEFTMKPTLDENGRLIPREDYRISSLNCGGEDFAVACMRANLRYEKNQKREDVKSHHYIISFDPRDGTDNGLTVDWAQELGEQFCKEHFPGHQALICTHPDGHNHSGNIHVHIVINSLRIYEVPLLPYMDRPADTREGCKHRCTNAAMEYFKSEVMEMCHREGLYQIDLLNGSKERITEREYWAAKKGQLALDKENAAREAAGQPTKPTKFETDKAKLRRTIRQALSQAGSFDEFSSLLLREGVTVKESRGRLSYLTPDRTKPITARKLGDDFDKATVLALLTQNARRAAE
;
A
#
# COMPACT_ATOMS: atom_id res chain seq x y z
N MET A 1 -2.13 -12.02 0.40
CA MET A 1 -0.92 -11.79 -0.45
C MET A 1 -0.03 -10.82 0.28
N ALA A 2 1.23 -11.20 0.54
CA ALA A 2 2.15 -10.34 1.26
C ALA A 2 2.33 -9.01 0.51
N THR A 3 2.24 -7.89 1.22
CA THR A 3 2.42 -6.55 0.67
C THR A 3 3.37 -5.75 1.55
N PHE A 4 4.02 -4.73 0.96
CA PHE A 4 4.94 -3.86 1.67
C PHE A 4 4.62 -2.40 1.38
N LYS A 5 4.44 -1.59 2.45
CA LYS A 5 4.09 -0.18 2.36
C LYS A 5 5.05 0.66 3.19
N HIS A 6 5.33 1.89 2.74
CA HIS A 6 6.11 2.88 3.47
C HIS A 6 5.36 4.21 3.55
N ILE A 7 5.43 4.83 4.73
CA ILE A 7 4.88 6.14 5.03
C ILE A 7 5.95 6.95 5.76
N SER A 8 6.28 8.13 5.28
CA SER A 8 7.12 9.07 6.02
C SER A 8 6.26 10.03 6.84
N SER A 9 6.63 10.26 8.10
CA SER A 9 5.91 11.14 9.01
C SER A 9 6.73 12.36 9.40
N LYS A 10 6.09 13.52 9.37
CA LYS A 10 6.62 14.80 9.90
C LYS A 10 6.05 15.14 11.27
N ASN A 11 5.21 14.26 11.83
CA ASN A 11 4.64 14.46 13.15
C ASN A 11 5.75 14.49 14.21
N ALA A 12 5.75 15.51 15.05
CA ALA A 12 6.70 15.63 16.16
C ALA A 12 6.30 14.80 17.37
N ASP A 13 5.04 14.41 17.46
CA ASP A 13 4.51 13.53 18.48
C ASP A 13 4.75 12.07 18.09
N TYR A 14 5.78 11.47 18.64
CA TYR A 14 6.09 10.05 18.45
C TYR A 14 5.11 9.14 19.20
N GLY A 15 4.48 9.62 20.28
CA GLY A 15 3.45 8.89 21.01
C GLY A 15 2.17 8.69 20.18
N ALA A 16 1.91 9.58 19.20
CA ALA A 16 0.81 9.40 18.27
C ALA A 16 0.96 8.12 17.41
N ALA A 17 2.18 7.67 17.15
CA ALA A 17 2.41 6.40 16.43
C ALA A 17 2.02 5.20 17.29
N GLU A 18 2.39 5.19 18.57
CA GLU A 18 2.00 4.15 19.53
C GLU A 18 0.49 4.15 19.76
N ALA A 19 -0.10 5.32 19.97
CA ALA A 19 -1.56 5.46 20.13
C ALA A 19 -2.31 4.92 18.90
N TYR A 20 -1.83 5.18 17.69
CA TYR A 20 -2.40 4.61 16.46
C TYR A 20 -2.33 3.08 16.44
N LEU A 21 -1.28 2.49 16.99
CA LEU A 21 -1.06 1.05 16.99
C LEU A 21 -1.81 0.32 18.11
N THR A 22 -2.07 0.98 19.24
CA THR A 22 -2.63 0.35 20.45
C THR A 22 -4.12 0.63 20.69
N PHE A 23 -4.66 1.68 20.05
CA PHE A 23 -6.08 2.02 20.14
C PHE A 23 -6.81 1.79 18.81
N GLU A 24 -8.12 1.59 18.90
CA GLU A 24 -8.96 1.44 17.73
C GLU A 24 -9.13 2.74 16.96
N HIS A 25 -9.21 2.61 15.63
CA HIS A 25 -9.43 3.72 14.70
C HIS A 25 -10.50 3.35 13.69
N ASP A 26 -11.35 4.31 13.36
CA ASP A 26 -12.33 4.18 12.28
C ASP A 26 -11.61 4.01 10.93
N GLU A 27 -11.97 2.96 10.19
CA GLU A 27 -11.27 2.56 8.95
C GLU A 27 -11.36 3.60 7.82
N PHE A 28 -12.40 4.44 7.82
CA PHE A 28 -12.64 5.44 6.76
C PHE A 28 -12.07 6.81 7.06
N THR A 29 -12.16 7.22 8.32
CA THR A 29 -11.74 8.56 8.76
C THR A 29 -10.33 8.56 9.33
N MET A 30 -9.80 7.39 9.70
CA MET A 30 -8.53 7.19 10.42
C MET A 30 -8.50 7.95 11.76
N LYS A 31 -9.66 8.31 12.29
CA LYS A 31 -9.78 8.94 13.62
C LYS A 31 -9.90 7.87 14.69
N PRO A 32 -9.39 8.14 15.90
CA PRO A 32 -9.59 7.23 17.03
C PRO A 32 -11.07 6.96 17.28
N THR A 33 -11.41 5.72 17.60
CA THR A 33 -12.74 5.33 18.07
C THR A 33 -12.83 5.63 19.55
N LEU A 34 -13.96 6.22 19.97
CA LEU A 34 -14.19 6.60 21.36
C LEU A 34 -15.35 5.78 21.92
N ASP A 35 -15.25 5.45 23.21
CA ASP A 35 -16.34 4.85 23.97
C ASP A 35 -17.44 5.89 24.29
N GLU A 36 -18.49 5.45 25.01
CA GLU A 36 -19.61 6.30 25.41
C GLU A 36 -19.20 7.48 26.32
N ASN A 37 -18.03 7.38 26.97
CA ASN A 37 -17.48 8.41 27.86
C ASN A 37 -16.45 9.31 27.15
N GLY A 38 -16.25 9.12 25.84
CA GLY A 38 -15.28 9.89 25.07
C GLY A 38 -13.82 9.46 25.26
N ARG A 39 -13.57 8.24 25.75
CA ARG A 39 -12.23 7.68 25.96
C ARG A 39 -11.82 6.83 24.75
N LEU A 40 -10.52 6.76 24.48
CA LEU A 40 -9.96 5.87 23.45
C LEU A 40 -10.24 4.41 23.78
N ILE A 41 -10.68 3.64 22.81
CA ILE A 41 -10.92 2.20 22.93
C ILE A 41 -9.61 1.47 22.65
N PRO A 42 -9.02 0.73 23.64
CA PRO A 42 -7.84 -0.09 23.38
C PRO A 42 -8.16 -1.22 22.39
N ARG A 43 -7.20 -1.61 21.56
CA ARG A 43 -7.32 -2.82 20.75
C ARG A 43 -7.31 -4.06 21.65
N GLU A 44 -8.14 -5.04 21.32
CA GLU A 44 -8.26 -6.27 22.10
C GLU A 44 -7.05 -7.19 21.97
N ASP A 45 -6.46 -7.27 20.76
CA ASP A 45 -5.31 -8.14 20.48
C ASP A 45 -4.28 -7.44 19.60
N TYR A 46 -3.04 -7.46 20.04
CA TYR A 46 -1.85 -7.03 19.31
C TYR A 46 -0.59 -7.51 20.02
N ARG A 47 0.53 -7.50 19.31
CA ARG A 47 1.88 -7.66 19.90
C ARG A 47 2.66 -6.39 19.66
N ILE A 48 3.40 -5.95 20.68
CA ILE A 48 4.22 -4.73 20.57
C ILE A 48 5.56 -4.93 21.26
N SER A 49 6.61 -4.44 20.62
CA SER A 49 7.96 -4.41 21.17
C SER A 49 8.71 -3.18 20.68
N SER A 50 9.77 -2.81 21.39
CA SER A 50 10.65 -1.73 21.00
C SER A 50 12.10 -2.21 20.85
N LEU A 51 12.84 -1.63 19.89
CA LEU A 51 14.26 -1.89 19.69
C LEU A 51 15.07 -0.60 19.84
N ASN A 52 16.27 -0.74 20.42
CA ASN A 52 17.23 0.36 20.59
C ASN A 52 16.72 1.56 21.40
N CYS A 53 15.69 1.36 22.24
CA CYS A 53 15.13 2.43 23.09
C CYS A 53 15.77 2.51 24.49
N GLY A 54 16.70 1.59 24.82
CA GLY A 54 17.43 1.61 26.11
C GLY A 54 16.55 1.39 27.34
N GLY A 55 15.40 0.72 27.19
CA GLY A 55 14.42 0.51 28.26
C GLY A 55 13.48 1.70 28.47
N GLU A 56 13.59 2.74 27.65
CA GLU A 56 12.69 3.88 27.68
C GLU A 56 11.51 3.68 26.72
N ASP A 57 10.46 4.44 26.93
CA ASP A 57 9.38 4.61 25.97
C ASP A 57 9.92 5.08 24.60
N PHE A 58 9.34 4.57 23.51
CA PHE A 58 9.79 4.88 22.14
C PHE A 58 9.79 6.38 21.85
N ALA A 59 8.75 7.10 22.29
CA ALA A 59 8.65 8.54 22.04
C ALA A 59 9.72 9.30 22.82
N VAL A 60 9.96 8.94 24.08
CA VAL A 60 11.00 9.53 24.92
C VAL A 60 12.39 9.31 24.31
N ALA A 61 12.68 8.07 23.92
CA ALA A 61 13.95 7.71 23.30
C ALA A 61 14.20 8.47 21.99
N CYS A 62 13.17 8.61 21.13
CA CYS A 62 13.25 9.39 19.90
C CYS A 62 13.49 10.89 20.15
N MET A 63 12.76 11.49 21.10
CA MET A 63 12.95 12.90 21.47
C MET A 63 14.34 13.15 22.00
N ARG A 64 14.87 12.27 22.84
CA ARG A 64 16.25 12.36 23.36
C ARG A 64 17.28 12.31 22.24
N ALA A 65 17.12 11.41 21.27
CA ALA A 65 18.01 11.35 20.11
C ALA A 65 17.94 12.62 19.26
N ASN A 66 16.74 13.18 19.04
CA ASN A 66 16.58 14.44 18.31
C ASN A 66 17.31 15.61 19.00
N LEU A 67 17.21 15.70 20.32
CA LEU A 67 17.92 16.70 21.11
C LEU A 67 19.44 16.50 21.05
N ARG A 68 19.92 15.26 21.26
CA ARG A 68 21.34 14.91 21.22
C ARG A 68 22.02 15.31 19.91
N TYR A 69 21.33 15.09 18.77
CA TYR A 69 21.91 15.37 17.45
C TYR A 69 21.46 16.70 16.86
N GLU A 70 20.68 17.50 17.59
CA GLU A 70 20.12 18.79 17.15
C GLU A 70 19.40 18.69 15.79
N LYS A 71 18.68 17.59 15.58
CA LYS A 71 17.97 17.27 14.34
C LYS A 71 16.46 17.08 14.57
N ASN A 72 15.70 17.04 13.49
CA ASN A 72 14.23 16.91 13.52
C ASN A 72 13.51 18.08 14.21
N GLN A 73 14.15 19.25 14.29
CA GLN A 73 13.62 20.44 14.94
C GLN A 73 12.58 21.17 14.09
N LYS A 74 12.69 21.10 12.77
CA LYS A 74 11.83 21.83 11.83
C LYS A 74 10.54 21.05 11.55
N ARG A 75 9.44 21.78 11.29
CA ARG A 75 8.15 21.20 10.95
C ARG A 75 8.20 20.32 9.70
N GLU A 76 8.98 20.68 8.70
CA GLU A 76 9.14 19.98 7.43
C GLU A 76 10.04 18.74 7.50
N ASP A 77 10.79 18.55 8.59
CA ASP A 77 11.65 17.39 8.77
C ASP A 77 10.82 16.09 8.82
N VAL A 78 11.26 15.08 8.08
CA VAL A 78 10.77 13.70 8.29
C VAL A 78 11.38 13.21 9.60
N LYS A 79 10.53 12.87 10.54
CA LYS A 79 10.87 12.48 11.92
C LYS A 79 10.85 10.97 12.12
N SER A 80 9.94 10.30 11.45
CA SER A 80 9.84 8.84 11.51
C SER A 80 9.48 8.25 10.16
N HIS A 81 9.78 6.97 9.98
CA HIS A 81 9.35 6.17 8.86
C HIS A 81 8.54 4.99 9.37
N HIS A 82 7.40 4.75 8.78
CA HIS A 82 6.50 3.69 9.13
C HIS A 82 6.42 2.70 7.96
N TYR A 83 6.87 1.48 8.18
CA TYR A 83 6.81 0.37 7.24
C TYR A 83 5.71 -0.58 7.69
N ILE A 84 5.01 -1.19 6.74
CA ILE A 84 3.95 -2.14 7.02
C ILE A 84 4.16 -3.35 6.13
N ILE A 85 4.28 -4.53 6.74
CA ILE A 85 4.29 -5.82 6.08
C ILE A 85 2.94 -6.46 6.36
N SER A 86 2.12 -6.69 5.33
CA SER A 86 0.84 -7.39 5.48
C SER A 86 0.94 -8.76 4.81
N PHE A 87 0.59 -9.82 5.52
CA PHE A 87 0.61 -11.20 5.03
C PHE A 87 -0.69 -11.57 4.33
N ASP A 88 -0.69 -12.67 3.58
CA ASP A 88 -1.92 -13.21 2.99
C ASP A 88 -2.82 -13.76 4.10
N PRO A 89 -4.14 -13.50 4.08
CA PRO A 89 -5.03 -14.10 5.07
C PRO A 89 -4.96 -15.64 5.12
N ARG A 90 -4.64 -16.28 4.01
CA ARG A 90 -4.46 -17.73 3.93
C ARG A 90 -3.24 -18.25 4.68
N ASP A 91 -2.25 -17.39 4.95
CA ASP A 91 -1.06 -17.80 5.70
C ASP A 91 -1.43 -18.26 7.12
N GLY A 92 -2.46 -17.66 7.71
CA GLY A 92 -2.98 -18.10 9.01
C GLY A 92 -3.60 -19.50 8.97
N THR A 93 -4.33 -19.84 7.91
CA THR A 93 -5.03 -21.14 7.76
C THR A 93 -4.14 -22.23 7.16
N ASP A 94 -3.39 -21.90 6.13
CA ASP A 94 -2.70 -22.88 5.30
C ASP A 94 -1.25 -23.12 5.78
N ASN A 95 -0.60 -22.06 6.29
CA ASN A 95 0.82 -22.06 6.65
C ASN A 95 1.06 -21.91 8.17
N GLY A 96 -0.01 -21.75 8.97
CA GLY A 96 0.06 -21.66 10.42
C GLY A 96 0.68 -20.37 10.95
N LEU A 97 0.66 -19.29 10.15
CA LEU A 97 1.16 -17.98 10.59
C LEU A 97 0.34 -17.47 11.77
N THR A 98 0.99 -17.24 12.89
CA THR A 98 0.40 -16.65 14.10
C THR A 98 0.80 -15.18 14.25
N VAL A 99 0.11 -14.43 15.11
CA VAL A 99 0.47 -13.03 15.44
C VAL A 99 1.86 -12.98 16.07
N ASP A 100 2.18 -13.93 16.94
CA ASP A 100 3.49 -14.03 17.61
C ASP A 100 4.61 -14.30 16.59
N TRP A 101 4.41 -15.25 15.67
CA TRP A 101 5.38 -15.51 14.61
C TRP A 101 5.56 -14.31 13.67
N ALA A 102 4.48 -13.66 13.27
CA ALA A 102 4.56 -12.43 12.47
C ALA A 102 5.31 -11.29 13.20
N GLN A 103 5.15 -11.18 14.54
CA GLN A 103 5.90 -10.23 15.36
C GLN A 103 7.39 -10.53 15.31
N GLU A 104 7.78 -11.80 15.48
CA GLU A 104 9.19 -12.25 15.38
C GLU A 104 9.79 -11.92 14.01
N LEU A 105 9.05 -12.18 12.92
CA LEU A 105 9.48 -11.84 11.56
C LEU A 105 9.66 -10.33 11.39
N GLY A 106 8.75 -9.51 11.94
CA GLY A 106 8.86 -8.06 11.92
C GLY A 106 10.06 -7.53 12.69
N GLU A 107 10.32 -8.11 13.88
CA GLU A 107 11.49 -7.75 14.69
C GLU A 107 12.80 -8.13 13.99
N GLN A 108 12.86 -9.33 13.40
CA GLN A 108 14.03 -9.77 12.64
C GLN A 108 14.26 -8.85 11.43
N PHE A 109 13.22 -8.56 10.64
CA PHE A 109 13.29 -7.63 9.52
C PHE A 109 13.80 -6.25 9.96
N CYS A 110 13.31 -5.74 11.09
CA CYS A 110 13.76 -4.47 11.64
C CYS A 110 15.23 -4.48 12.05
N LYS A 111 15.69 -5.54 12.72
CA LYS A 111 17.09 -5.72 13.14
C LYS A 111 18.05 -5.79 11.94
N GLU A 112 17.65 -6.49 10.88
CA GLU A 112 18.48 -6.70 9.69
C GLU A 112 18.54 -5.46 8.79
N HIS A 113 17.40 -4.75 8.61
CA HIS A 113 17.29 -3.70 7.60
C HIS A 113 17.28 -2.28 8.16
N PHE A 114 16.98 -2.11 9.45
CA PHE A 114 17.00 -0.80 10.11
C PHE A 114 17.91 -0.76 11.36
N PRO A 115 19.12 -1.36 11.31
CA PRO A 115 20.01 -1.34 12.45
C PRO A 115 20.39 0.10 12.82
N GLY A 116 20.58 0.35 14.11
CA GLY A 116 20.93 1.67 14.63
C GLY A 116 19.79 2.66 14.71
N HIS A 117 18.58 2.30 14.33
CA HIS A 117 17.39 3.11 14.57
C HIS A 117 16.64 2.63 15.81
N GLN A 118 16.09 3.57 16.57
CA GLN A 118 15.05 3.27 17.55
C GLN A 118 13.80 2.86 16.79
N ALA A 119 13.16 1.78 17.22
CA ALA A 119 12.00 1.25 16.51
C ALA A 119 10.90 0.81 17.49
N LEU A 120 9.66 0.93 17.03
CA LEU A 120 8.46 0.35 17.62
C LEU A 120 7.89 -0.63 16.60
N ILE A 121 7.75 -1.90 17.00
CA ILE A 121 7.20 -2.96 16.16
C ILE A 121 5.88 -3.42 16.78
N CYS A 122 4.81 -3.41 15.99
CA CYS A 122 3.49 -3.81 16.45
C CYS A 122 2.80 -4.69 15.40
N THR A 123 2.30 -5.85 15.81
CA THR A 123 1.57 -6.77 14.95
C THR A 123 0.12 -6.82 15.35
N HIS A 124 -0.76 -6.67 14.34
CA HIS A 124 -2.20 -6.83 14.49
C HIS A 124 -2.67 -8.14 13.82
N PRO A 125 -3.64 -8.84 14.43
CA PRO A 125 -4.17 -10.10 13.90
C PRO A 125 -5.01 -9.92 12.64
N ASP A 126 -5.58 -8.72 12.43
CA ASP A 126 -6.50 -8.42 11.35
C ASP A 126 -6.33 -6.99 10.84
N GLY A 127 -6.64 -6.78 9.55
CA GLY A 127 -6.75 -5.45 8.98
C GLY A 127 -8.01 -4.72 9.46
N HIS A 128 -8.05 -3.40 9.25
CA HIS A 128 -9.20 -2.54 9.61
C HIS A 128 -10.55 -3.01 9.05
N ASN A 129 -10.55 -3.85 8.04
CA ASN A 129 -11.74 -4.35 7.33
C ASN A 129 -12.08 -5.80 7.65
N HIS A 130 -11.55 -6.33 8.73
CA HIS A 130 -11.73 -7.74 9.12
C HIS A 130 -11.39 -8.71 7.98
N SER A 131 -10.32 -8.39 7.22
CA SER A 131 -9.88 -9.20 6.08
C SER A 131 -9.08 -10.44 6.48
N GLY A 132 -8.80 -10.61 7.77
CA GLY A 132 -8.03 -11.74 8.32
C GLY A 132 -6.54 -11.67 7.99
N ASN A 133 -6.03 -10.54 7.50
CA ASN A 133 -4.62 -10.40 7.18
C ASN A 133 -3.82 -9.91 8.39
N ILE A 134 -3.00 -10.78 8.94
CA ILE A 134 -1.99 -10.40 9.93
C ILE A 134 -1.04 -9.39 9.30
N HIS A 135 -0.74 -8.32 10.02
CA HIS A 135 0.18 -7.29 9.51
C HIS A 135 1.05 -6.69 10.60
N VAL A 136 2.28 -6.43 10.24
CA VAL A 136 3.32 -5.89 11.13
C VAL A 136 3.59 -4.45 10.76
N HIS A 137 3.50 -3.58 11.74
CA HIS A 137 3.91 -2.19 11.68
C HIS A 137 5.32 -2.06 12.26
N ILE A 138 6.22 -1.41 11.52
CA ILE A 138 7.58 -1.09 11.96
C ILE A 138 7.74 0.42 11.87
N VAL A 139 7.74 1.11 12.99
CA VAL A 139 7.95 2.56 13.07
C VAL A 139 9.36 2.83 13.56
N ILE A 140 10.18 3.46 12.75
CA ILE A 140 11.56 3.81 13.11
C ILE A 140 11.73 5.31 13.27
N ASN A 141 12.54 5.74 14.25
CA ASN A 141 13.06 7.10 14.27
C ASN A 141 13.89 7.35 12.99
N SER A 142 13.74 8.50 12.37
CA SER A 142 14.54 8.83 11.18
C SER A 142 16.03 8.94 11.47
N LEU A 143 16.43 9.18 12.71
CA LEU A 143 17.84 9.30 13.11
C LEU A 143 18.44 7.96 13.52
N ARG A 144 19.67 7.73 13.10
CA ARG A 144 20.50 6.61 13.51
C ARG A 144 21.24 6.98 14.80
N ILE A 145 21.22 6.12 15.81
CA ILE A 145 21.78 6.40 17.14
C ILE A 145 23.18 5.76 17.38
N TYR A 146 23.66 4.94 16.46
CA TYR A 146 25.02 4.42 16.42
C TYR A 146 25.41 4.06 14.98
N GLU A 147 26.71 3.99 14.71
CA GLU A 147 27.25 3.63 13.40
C GLU A 147 26.99 2.16 13.07
N VAL A 148 26.69 1.87 11.80
CA VAL A 148 26.38 0.52 11.29
C VAL A 148 27.18 0.24 10.02
N PRO A 149 27.34 -1.04 9.62
CA PRO A 149 27.88 -1.39 8.32
C PRO A 149 27.06 -0.80 7.17
N LEU A 150 27.70 -0.62 6.02
CA LEU A 150 27.00 -0.19 4.80
C LEU A 150 26.05 -1.32 4.33
N LEU A 151 24.78 -1.03 4.32
CA LEU A 151 23.74 -1.97 3.86
C LEU A 151 23.45 -1.77 2.36
N PRO A 152 22.95 -2.82 1.66
CA PRO A 152 22.77 -2.79 0.20
C PRO A 152 21.89 -1.65 -0.33
N TYR A 153 20.96 -1.15 0.47
CA TYR A 153 20.07 -0.05 0.08
C TYR A 153 20.66 1.36 0.33
N MET A 154 21.81 1.46 0.98
CA MET A 154 22.46 2.72 1.30
C MET A 154 23.29 3.19 0.12
N ASP A 155 22.94 4.35 -0.46
CA ASP A 155 23.63 4.91 -1.62
C ASP A 155 24.94 5.61 -1.25
N ARG A 156 25.08 6.03 0.02
CA ARG A 156 26.20 6.89 0.46
C ARG A 156 26.84 6.33 1.71
N PRO A 157 28.17 6.35 1.81
CA PRO A 157 28.88 5.98 3.03
C PRO A 157 28.41 6.75 4.28
N ALA A 158 27.95 8.00 4.10
CA ALA A 158 27.42 8.81 5.20
C ALA A 158 26.11 8.25 5.81
N ASP A 159 25.39 7.41 5.09
CA ASP A 159 24.13 6.82 5.56
C ASP A 159 24.36 5.81 6.69
N THR A 160 25.61 5.34 6.91
CA THR A 160 25.99 4.42 8.01
C THR A 160 26.17 5.11 9.35
N ARG A 161 26.39 6.42 9.35
CA ARG A 161 26.91 7.15 10.52
C ARG A 161 25.84 7.44 11.57
N GLU A 162 26.29 7.47 12.82
CA GLU A 162 25.51 7.99 13.94
C GLU A 162 24.99 9.40 13.65
N GLY A 163 23.77 9.71 14.06
CA GLY A 163 23.11 11.01 13.83
C GLY A 163 22.65 11.24 12.38
N CYS A 164 22.91 10.34 11.44
CA CYS A 164 22.40 10.47 10.08
C CYS A 164 20.94 10.04 9.95
N LYS A 165 20.20 10.72 9.07
CA LYS A 165 18.81 10.39 8.78
C LYS A 165 18.71 9.20 7.85
N HIS A 166 17.74 8.34 8.13
CA HIS A 166 17.31 7.29 7.21
C HIS A 166 16.82 7.88 5.88
N ARG A 167 17.22 7.26 4.78
CA ARG A 167 16.80 7.64 3.43
C ARG A 167 16.04 6.49 2.77
N CYS A 168 14.79 6.74 2.46
CA CYS A 168 13.96 5.80 1.72
C CYS A 168 13.87 6.23 0.25
N THR A 169 14.86 5.84 -0.56
CA THR A 169 14.89 6.07 -2.01
C THR A 169 14.05 5.01 -2.75
N ASN A 170 13.85 5.17 -4.06
CA ASN A 170 13.20 4.14 -4.86
C ASN A 170 14.00 2.82 -4.83
N ALA A 171 15.33 2.90 -4.92
CA ALA A 171 16.19 1.72 -4.83
C ALA A 171 16.09 1.04 -3.45
N ALA A 172 16.03 1.83 -2.36
CA ALA A 172 15.78 1.28 -1.04
C ALA A 172 14.42 0.58 -0.95
N MET A 173 13.37 1.14 -1.55
CA MET A 173 12.05 0.50 -1.59
C MET A 173 12.03 -0.79 -2.41
N GLU A 174 12.77 -0.85 -3.52
CA GLU A 174 12.92 -2.08 -4.30
C GLU A 174 13.66 -3.14 -3.51
N TYR A 175 14.76 -2.76 -2.83
CA TYR A 175 15.49 -3.64 -1.93
C TYR A 175 14.58 -4.19 -0.81
N PHE A 176 13.87 -3.35 -0.04
CA PHE A 176 13.01 -3.84 1.04
C PHE A 176 11.89 -4.73 0.54
N LYS A 177 11.35 -4.48 -0.64
CA LYS A 177 10.36 -5.36 -1.26
C LYS A 177 10.96 -6.73 -1.60
N SER A 178 12.18 -6.78 -2.15
CA SER A 178 12.84 -8.05 -2.41
C SER A 178 13.13 -8.82 -1.12
N GLU A 179 13.53 -8.14 -0.04
CA GLU A 179 13.76 -8.78 1.25
C GLU A 179 12.48 -9.34 1.88
N VAL A 180 11.32 -8.62 1.74
CA VAL A 180 10.03 -9.17 2.16
C VAL A 180 9.66 -10.41 1.33
N MET A 181 9.92 -10.39 0.02
CA MET A 181 9.69 -11.55 -0.85
C MET A 181 10.57 -12.74 -0.44
N GLU A 182 11.84 -12.49 -0.18
CA GLU A 182 12.79 -13.52 0.26
C GLU A 182 12.41 -14.07 1.65
N MET A 183 12.02 -13.22 2.58
CA MET A 183 11.50 -13.62 3.89
C MET A 183 10.28 -14.54 3.74
N CYS A 184 9.28 -14.16 2.97
CA CYS A 184 8.09 -14.98 2.75
C CYS A 184 8.44 -16.31 2.06
N HIS A 185 9.37 -16.31 1.11
CA HIS A 185 9.83 -17.54 0.45
C HIS A 185 10.51 -18.49 1.43
N ARG A 186 11.43 -17.98 2.25
CA ARG A 186 12.15 -18.74 3.27
C ARG A 186 11.21 -19.38 4.29
N GLU A 187 10.20 -18.63 4.70
CA GLU A 187 9.21 -19.06 5.70
C GLU A 187 8.03 -19.86 5.10
N GLY A 188 8.03 -20.11 3.79
CA GLY A 188 6.95 -20.86 3.11
C GLY A 188 5.61 -20.12 3.07
N LEU A 189 5.61 -18.80 3.17
CA LEU A 189 4.42 -17.96 3.16
C LEU A 189 4.03 -17.54 1.73
N TYR A 190 2.74 -17.25 1.53
CA TYR A 190 2.22 -16.81 0.24
C TYR A 190 2.80 -15.47 -0.19
N GLN A 191 3.28 -15.43 -1.42
CA GLN A 191 4.02 -14.31 -1.98
C GLN A 191 3.42 -13.83 -3.29
N ILE A 192 3.51 -12.54 -3.54
CA ILE A 192 3.30 -11.92 -4.87
C ILE A 192 4.57 -11.18 -5.28
N ASP A 193 4.71 -10.95 -6.58
CA ASP A 193 5.77 -10.10 -7.09
C ASP A 193 5.51 -8.64 -6.72
N LEU A 194 6.32 -8.10 -5.81
CA LEU A 194 6.24 -6.71 -5.35
C LEU A 194 7.06 -5.74 -6.22
N LEU A 195 7.92 -6.26 -7.11
CA LEU A 195 8.87 -5.49 -7.91
C LEU A 195 8.32 -5.19 -9.30
N ASN A 196 7.71 -6.19 -9.92
CA ASN A 196 7.14 -6.06 -11.24
C ASN A 196 5.69 -5.52 -11.18
N GLY A 197 5.20 -5.09 -12.33
CA GLY A 197 3.84 -4.60 -12.46
C GLY A 197 2.80 -5.70 -12.24
N SER A 198 1.57 -5.34 -11.98
CA SER A 198 0.44 -6.26 -11.92
C SER A 198 -0.39 -6.16 -13.21
N LYS A 199 -0.97 -7.29 -13.64
CA LYS A 199 -1.90 -7.32 -14.79
C LYS A 199 -3.00 -6.27 -14.66
N GLU A 200 -3.59 -6.17 -13.47
CA GLU A 200 -4.52 -5.11 -13.11
C GLU A 200 -4.01 -4.37 -11.87
N ARG A 201 -3.75 -3.07 -11.99
CA ARG A 201 -3.22 -2.25 -10.91
C ARG A 201 -4.35 -1.50 -10.20
N ILE A 202 -4.69 -1.94 -9.00
CA ILE A 202 -5.59 -1.24 -8.10
C ILE A 202 -4.75 -0.55 -7.03
N THR A 203 -4.79 0.79 -6.98
CA THR A 203 -4.10 1.55 -5.94
C THR A 203 -4.93 1.59 -4.66
N GLU A 204 -4.29 1.75 -3.51
CA GLU A 204 -4.99 1.93 -2.23
C GLU A 204 -6.08 3.03 -2.30
N ARG A 205 -5.75 4.17 -2.91
CA ARG A 205 -6.71 5.25 -3.13
C ARG A 205 -7.94 4.80 -3.94
N GLU A 206 -7.74 3.97 -4.96
CA GLU A 206 -8.83 3.41 -5.78
C GLU A 206 -9.66 2.40 -4.99
N TYR A 207 -9.00 1.54 -4.21
CA TYR A 207 -9.67 0.60 -3.31
C TYR A 207 -10.60 1.31 -2.32
N TRP A 208 -10.09 2.34 -1.62
CA TRP A 208 -10.90 3.12 -0.69
C TRP A 208 -12.00 3.93 -1.37
N ALA A 209 -11.76 4.43 -2.58
CA ALA A 209 -12.81 5.08 -3.38
C ALA A 209 -13.92 4.10 -3.76
N ALA A 210 -13.57 2.86 -4.13
CA ALA A 210 -14.55 1.80 -4.41
C ALA A 210 -15.36 1.43 -3.17
N LYS A 211 -14.72 1.22 -2.00
CA LYS A 211 -15.42 0.94 -0.74
C LYS A 211 -16.37 2.06 -0.32
N LYS A 212 -15.88 3.31 -0.30
CA LYS A 212 -16.71 4.48 0.04
C LYS A 212 -17.87 4.66 -0.93
N GLY A 213 -17.62 4.46 -2.23
CA GLY A 213 -18.65 4.52 -3.26
C GLY A 213 -19.70 3.43 -3.10
N GLN A 214 -19.30 2.19 -2.75
CA GLN A 214 -20.22 1.08 -2.52
C GLN A 214 -21.13 1.37 -1.32
N LEU A 215 -20.57 1.79 -0.19
CA LEU A 215 -21.36 2.15 1.00
C LEU A 215 -22.37 3.27 0.72
N ALA A 216 -21.97 4.28 -0.03
CA ALA A 216 -22.88 5.38 -0.40
C ALA A 216 -24.02 4.87 -1.29
N LEU A 217 -23.69 4.00 -2.25
CA LEU A 217 -24.67 3.37 -3.15
C LEU A 217 -25.66 2.46 -2.40
N ASP A 218 -25.16 1.64 -1.47
CA ASP A 218 -25.99 0.75 -0.65
C ASP A 218 -26.97 1.56 0.22
N LYS A 219 -26.47 2.63 0.85
CA LYS A 219 -27.29 3.55 1.64
C LYS A 219 -28.35 4.26 0.78
N GLU A 220 -27.97 4.68 -0.43
CA GLU A 220 -28.92 5.30 -1.36
C GLU A 220 -29.98 4.31 -1.83
N ASN A 221 -29.58 3.05 -2.16
CA ASN A 221 -30.51 2.02 -2.58
C ASN A 221 -31.49 1.64 -1.46
N ALA A 222 -31.03 1.52 -0.22
CA ALA A 222 -31.91 1.30 0.93
C ALA A 222 -32.94 2.43 1.11
N ALA A 223 -32.52 3.68 0.95
CA ALA A 223 -33.44 4.83 1.00
C ALA A 223 -34.44 4.83 -0.14
N ARG A 224 -34.03 4.43 -1.36
CA ARG A 224 -34.91 4.32 -2.52
C ARG A 224 -35.94 3.21 -2.35
N GLU A 225 -35.53 2.01 -1.85
CA GLU A 225 -36.42 0.92 -1.52
C GLU A 225 -37.48 1.33 -0.50
N ALA A 226 -37.06 2.01 0.58
CA ALA A 226 -37.97 2.53 1.59
C ALA A 226 -38.97 3.54 1.03
N ALA A 227 -38.59 4.28 -0.04
CA ALA A 227 -39.45 5.25 -0.74
C ALA A 227 -40.25 4.63 -1.90
N GLY A 228 -40.16 3.32 -2.15
CA GLY A 228 -40.80 2.65 -3.29
C GLY A 228 -40.27 3.08 -4.66
N GLN A 229 -39.04 3.58 -4.72
CA GLN A 229 -38.37 3.99 -5.96
C GLN A 229 -37.47 2.88 -6.52
N PRO A 230 -37.24 2.84 -7.85
CA PRO A 230 -36.34 1.87 -8.44
C PRO A 230 -34.89 2.10 -7.94
N THR A 231 -34.22 0.99 -7.57
CA THR A 231 -32.83 1.02 -7.12
C THR A 231 -31.85 1.26 -8.28
N LYS A 232 -30.68 1.80 -7.96
CA LYS A 232 -29.54 1.88 -8.86
C LYS A 232 -28.83 0.52 -8.99
N PRO A 233 -27.90 0.34 -9.95
CA PRO A 233 -27.08 -0.88 -10.00
C PRO A 233 -26.46 -1.20 -8.63
N THR A 234 -26.43 -2.46 -8.26
CA THR A 234 -25.99 -2.91 -6.92
C THR A 234 -24.46 -2.79 -6.70
N LYS A 235 -23.68 -2.67 -7.78
CA LYS A 235 -22.22 -2.59 -7.71
C LYS A 235 -21.72 -1.22 -8.12
N PHE A 236 -20.95 -0.58 -7.23
CA PHE A 236 -20.24 0.66 -7.53
C PHE A 236 -18.97 0.37 -8.34
N GLU A 237 -18.74 1.10 -9.41
CA GLU A 237 -17.50 1.05 -10.19
C GLU A 237 -16.79 2.40 -10.16
N THR A 238 -15.48 2.38 -9.85
CA THR A 238 -14.63 3.57 -10.00
C THR A 238 -14.40 3.90 -11.47
N ASP A 239 -14.03 5.15 -11.79
CA ASP A 239 -13.71 5.57 -13.18
C ASP A 239 -12.66 4.68 -13.83
N LYS A 240 -11.64 4.26 -13.06
CA LYS A 240 -10.63 3.36 -13.58
C LYS A 240 -11.14 1.93 -13.79
N ALA A 241 -12.02 1.44 -12.92
CA ALA A 241 -12.64 0.13 -13.09
C ALA A 241 -13.51 0.11 -14.36
N LYS A 242 -14.33 1.14 -14.55
CA LYS A 242 -15.09 1.34 -15.80
C LYS A 242 -14.16 1.36 -17.01
N LEU A 243 -13.10 2.18 -16.96
CA LEU A 243 -12.15 2.29 -18.06
C LEU A 243 -11.48 0.95 -18.38
N ARG A 244 -11.03 0.18 -17.38
CA ARG A 244 -10.46 -1.15 -17.61
C ARG A 244 -11.47 -2.09 -18.29
N ARG A 245 -12.71 -2.08 -17.83
CA ARG A 245 -13.80 -2.88 -18.43
C ARG A 245 -14.04 -2.48 -19.90
N THR A 246 -14.15 -1.18 -20.19
CA THR A 246 -14.30 -0.65 -21.55
C THR A 246 -13.14 -1.05 -22.46
N ILE A 247 -11.89 -0.94 -21.96
CA ILE A 247 -10.71 -1.36 -22.73
C ILE A 247 -10.74 -2.87 -23.01
N ARG A 248 -11.04 -3.71 -22.03
CA ARG A 248 -11.15 -5.17 -22.22
C ARG A 248 -12.24 -5.53 -23.22
N GLN A 249 -13.38 -4.86 -23.15
CA GLN A 249 -14.48 -5.06 -24.09
C GLN A 249 -14.08 -4.70 -25.52
N ALA A 250 -13.43 -3.56 -25.73
CA ALA A 250 -12.92 -3.18 -27.03
C ALA A 250 -11.84 -4.15 -27.55
N LEU A 251 -10.92 -4.59 -26.68
CA LEU A 251 -9.90 -5.58 -27.02
C LEU A 251 -10.48 -6.94 -27.42
N SER A 252 -11.58 -7.37 -26.78
CA SER A 252 -12.19 -8.66 -27.14
C SER A 252 -12.86 -8.68 -28.51
N GLN A 253 -13.11 -7.52 -29.11
CA GLN A 253 -13.82 -7.38 -30.40
C GLN A 253 -12.90 -6.94 -31.54
N ALA A 254 -11.75 -6.33 -31.23
CA ALA A 254 -10.85 -5.76 -32.24
C ALA A 254 -9.79 -6.74 -32.70
N GLY A 255 -9.51 -6.74 -34.00
CA GLY A 255 -8.38 -7.46 -34.63
C GLY A 255 -7.21 -6.53 -35.01
N SER A 256 -7.40 -5.21 -34.95
CA SER A 256 -6.38 -4.22 -35.25
C SER A 256 -6.40 -3.04 -34.26
N PHE A 257 -5.31 -2.26 -34.24
CA PHE A 257 -5.24 -1.08 -33.37
C PHE A 257 -6.23 0.01 -33.79
N ASP A 258 -6.49 0.15 -35.08
CA ASP A 258 -7.46 1.13 -35.62
C ASP A 258 -8.89 0.76 -35.21
N GLU A 259 -9.25 -0.52 -35.30
CA GLU A 259 -10.56 -1.00 -34.79
C GLU A 259 -10.68 -0.80 -33.28
N PHE A 260 -9.64 -1.16 -32.53
CA PHE A 260 -9.60 -0.95 -31.08
C PHE A 260 -9.79 0.52 -30.72
N SER A 261 -9.06 1.43 -31.39
CA SER A 261 -9.18 2.88 -31.21
C SER A 261 -10.60 3.39 -31.54
N SER A 262 -11.18 2.86 -32.62
CA SER A 262 -12.53 3.21 -33.07
C SER A 262 -13.62 2.74 -32.09
N LEU A 263 -13.48 1.53 -31.55
CA LEU A 263 -14.40 0.99 -30.53
C LEU A 263 -14.31 1.79 -29.23
N LEU A 264 -13.11 2.14 -28.79
CA LEU A 264 -12.93 2.99 -27.62
C LEU A 264 -13.54 4.38 -27.82
N LEU A 265 -13.37 4.96 -29.01
CA LEU A 265 -13.92 6.28 -29.32
C LEU A 265 -15.45 6.30 -29.28
N ARG A 266 -16.13 5.22 -29.70
CA ARG A 266 -17.59 5.06 -29.59
C ARG A 266 -18.08 5.09 -28.13
N GLU A 267 -17.23 4.58 -27.21
CA GLU A 267 -17.47 4.63 -25.76
C GLU A 267 -16.97 5.95 -25.13
N GLY A 268 -16.57 6.93 -25.94
CA GLY A 268 -16.07 8.23 -25.50
C GLY A 268 -14.63 8.22 -24.98
N VAL A 269 -13.90 7.11 -25.15
CA VAL A 269 -12.51 6.98 -24.69
C VAL A 269 -11.55 7.19 -25.85
N THR A 270 -10.62 8.15 -25.72
CA THR A 270 -9.55 8.35 -26.70
C THR A 270 -8.27 7.67 -26.23
N VAL A 271 -7.71 6.76 -27.05
CA VAL A 271 -6.39 6.18 -26.82
C VAL A 271 -5.33 6.98 -27.58
N LYS A 272 -4.21 7.26 -26.92
CA LYS A 272 -3.06 7.95 -27.50
C LYS A 272 -1.78 7.20 -27.19
N GLU A 273 -0.91 7.11 -28.17
CA GLU A 273 0.46 6.63 -27.99
C GLU A 273 1.41 7.83 -27.88
N SER A 274 2.30 7.79 -26.88
CA SER A 274 3.38 8.75 -26.72
C SER A 274 4.59 8.05 -26.13
N ARG A 275 5.75 8.21 -26.77
CA ARG A 275 7.02 7.62 -26.34
C ARG A 275 6.92 6.10 -26.07
N GLY A 276 6.24 5.38 -26.94
CA GLY A 276 6.05 3.93 -26.84
C GLY A 276 5.07 3.47 -25.76
N ARG A 277 4.29 4.39 -25.17
CA ARG A 277 3.32 4.10 -24.12
C ARG A 277 1.92 4.51 -24.49
N LEU A 278 0.93 3.70 -24.11
CA LEU A 278 -0.48 4.05 -24.28
C LEU A 278 -0.98 4.89 -23.10
N SER A 279 -1.91 5.76 -23.40
CA SER A 279 -2.68 6.53 -22.45
C SER A 279 -4.14 6.69 -22.93
N TYR A 280 -5.05 6.73 -22.00
CA TYR A 280 -6.50 6.70 -22.24
C TYR A 280 -7.14 7.94 -21.62
N LEU A 281 -7.90 8.68 -22.42
CA LEU A 281 -8.63 9.88 -21.99
C LEU A 281 -10.12 9.59 -22.01
N THR A 282 -10.77 9.70 -20.86
CA THR A 282 -12.24 9.61 -20.73
C THR A 282 -12.89 10.98 -20.80
N PRO A 283 -14.19 11.09 -21.15
CA PRO A 283 -14.87 12.38 -21.31
C PRO A 283 -14.80 13.27 -20.06
N ASP A 284 -14.86 12.66 -18.87
CA ASP A 284 -14.91 13.37 -17.59
C ASP A 284 -13.54 13.86 -17.10
N ARG A 285 -12.47 13.70 -17.90
CA ARG A 285 -11.10 14.03 -17.50
C ARG A 285 -10.41 14.97 -18.48
N THR A 286 -9.62 15.87 -17.92
CA THR A 286 -8.75 16.76 -18.70
C THR A 286 -7.37 16.19 -18.99
N LYS A 287 -6.95 15.16 -18.19
CA LYS A 287 -5.63 14.51 -18.34
C LYS A 287 -5.80 13.00 -18.54
N PRO A 288 -5.08 12.41 -19.52
CA PRO A 288 -5.17 10.98 -19.78
C PRO A 288 -4.60 10.14 -18.62
N ILE A 289 -5.14 8.95 -18.49
CA ILE A 289 -4.63 7.92 -17.59
C ILE A 289 -3.62 7.07 -18.36
N THR A 290 -2.38 7.00 -17.90
CA THR A 290 -1.36 6.14 -18.55
C THR A 290 -1.66 4.67 -18.28
N ALA A 291 -1.36 3.80 -19.25
CA ALA A 291 -1.55 2.34 -19.14
C ALA A 291 -0.95 1.77 -17.86
N ARG A 292 0.27 2.19 -17.49
CA ARG A 292 0.93 1.79 -16.23
C ARG A 292 0.08 2.01 -14.97
N LYS A 293 -0.84 2.98 -14.97
CA LYS A 293 -1.75 3.24 -13.83
C LYS A 293 -2.95 2.30 -13.81
N LEU A 294 -3.21 1.59 -14.91
CA LEU A 294 -4.29 0.62 -15.03
C LEU A 294 -3.81 -0.80 -14.78
N GLY A 295 -2.58 -1.13 -15.19
CA GLY A 295 -1.95 -2.44 -15.09
C GLY A 295 -1.31 -2.85 -16.42
N ASP A 296 -0.54 -3.94 -16.40
CA ASP A 296 0.25 -4.40 -17.56
C ASP A 296 -0.63 -4.99 -18.68
N ASP A 297 -1.85 -5.45 -18.37
CA ASP A 297 -2.84 -5.86 -19.36
C ASP A 297 -3.21 -4.72 -20.35
N PHE A 298 -2.97 -3.47 -19.96
CA PHE A 298 -3.39 -2.28 -20.70
C PHE A 298 -2.22 -1.57 -21.39
N ASP A 299 -1.00 -2.11 -21.27
CA ASP A 299 0.18 -1.53 -21.94
C ASP A 299 0.19 -1.84 -23.44
N LYS A 300 1.09 -1.14 -24.18
CA LYS A 300 1.17 -1.26 -25.63
C LYS A 300 1.51 -2.68 -26.07
N ALA A 301 2.45 -3.34 -25.38
CA ALA A 301 2.93 -4.66 -25.80
C ALA A 301 1.81 -5.70 -25.65
N THR A 302 1.14 -5.72 -24.51
CA THR A 302 0.03 -6.65 -24.23
C THR A 302 -1.17 -6.39 -25.14
N VAL A 303 -1.54 -5.11 -25.34
CA VAL A 303 -2.61 -4.72 -26.26
C VAL A 303 -2.34 -5.21 -27.69
N LEU A 304 -1.15 -4.92 -28.24
CA LEU A 304 -0.80 -5.35 -29.60
C LEU A 304 -0.73 -6.89 -29.75
N ALA A 305 -0.24 -7.60 -28.74
CA ALA A 305 -0.20 -9.05 -28.72
C ALA A 305 -1.62 -9.65 -28.79
N LEU A 306 -2.56 -9.13 -27.99
CA LEU A 306 -3.96 -9.57 -28.00
C LEU A 306 -4.64 -9.29 -29.34
N LEU A 307 -4.46 -8.10 -29.91
CA LEU A 307 -5.01 -7.74 -31.21
C LEU A 307 -4.49 -8.67 -32.33
N THR A 308 -3.18 -8.98 -32.31
CA THR A 308 -2.58 -9.93 -33.25
C THR A 308 -3.17 -11.34 -33.11
N GLN A 309 -3.41 -11.78 -31.87
CA GLN A 309 -4.05 -13.07 -31.59
C GLN A 309 -5.50 -13.11 -32.10
N ASN A 310 -6.27 -12.04 -31.89
CA ASN A 310 -7.64 -11.93 -32.38
C ASN A 310 -7.72 -11.95 -33.92
N ALA A 311 -6.82 -11.20 -34.58
CA ALA A 311 -6.76 -11.21 -36.05
C ALA A 311 -6.48 -12.61 -36.62
N ARG A 312 -5.60 -13.39 -35.98
CA ARG A 312 -5.32 -14.78 -36.40
C ARG A 312 -6.54 -15.68 -36.24
N ARG A 313 -7.25 -15.59 -35.08
CA ARG A 313 -8.49 -16.38 -34.82
C ARG A 313 -9.61 -16.03 -35.78
N ALA A 314 -9.70 -14.79 -36.24
CA ALA A 314 -10.72 -14.39 -37.22
C ALA A 314 -10.39 -14.84 -38.67
N ALA A 315 -9.15 -15.24 -38.95
CA ALA A 315 -8.68 -15.74 -40.23
C ALA A 315 -8.75 -17.28 -40.33
N GLU A 316 -8.91 -17.98 -39.24
CA GLU A 316 -9.21 -19.43 -39.13
C GLU A 316 -10.71 -19.69 -39.24
#